data_b898111008a46bc3050e4b15f871888b
#
_entry.id   b898111008a46bc3050e4b15f871888b
#
_cell.length_a   1.000
_cell.length_b   1.000
_cell.length_c   1.000
_cell.angle_alpha   90.00
_cell.angle_beta   90.00
_cell.angle_gamma   90.00
#
_symmetry.space_group_name_H-M   'P 1'
#
loop_
_entity.id
_entity.type
_entity.pdbx_description
1 polymer ?
#
loop_
_entity_poly.entity_id
_entity_poly.type
_entity_poly.pdbx_seq_one_letter_code
_entity_poly.pdbx_strand_id
1 'polypeptide(L)'
;MKNIMKESLSTSIYLLVVLCAAYLIITYVGQRTQVSGSSMETTLSDGDNLLVDKITYRFSEPKRFDIIVFPFQYDTDTYYIKRIIGMPGETVQIDYDGNIYINGSLLKESYGREVIQNPGRAAEPITLGKDEYFVMGDNRNNSSDSRDPSVGNIHRKDIIGRAWVRIWPFSKFGVLKHQ
;
A
#
# COMPACT_ATOMS: atom_id res chain seq x y z
N MET A 1 24.92 -48.59 9.09
CA MET A 1 24.11 -48.19 7.93
C MET A 1 22.70 -47.73 8.32
N LYS A 2 21.87 -48.46 9.09
CA LYS A 2 20.51 -48.07 9.46
C LYS A 2 20.41 -46.71 10.21
N ASN A 3 21.33 -46.36 11.10
CA ASN A 3 21.35 -45.12 11.84
C ASN A 3 21.67 -43.91 10.95
N ILE A 4 22.66 -44.04 10.07
CA ILE A 4 23.05 -43.01 9.11
C ILE A 4 21.88 -42.69 8.15
N MET A 5 21.17 -43.72 7.67
CA MET A 5 19.98 -43.54 6.84
C MET A 5 18.84 -42.83 7.60
N LYS A 6 18.61 -43.13 8.87
CA LYS A 6 17.60 -42.45 9.69
C LYS A 6 17.97 -40.99 9.92
N GLU A 7 19.23 -40.70 10.24
CA GLU A 7 19.71 -39.33 10.43
C GLU A 7 19.63 -38.52 9.13
N SER A 8 20.03 -39.08 8.01
CA SER A 8 19.90 -38.45 6.69
C SER A 8 18.44 -38.17 6.33
N LEU A 9 17.52 -39.12 6.58
CA LEU A 9 16.12 -38.96 6.32
C LEU A 9 15.50 -37.86 7.22
N SER A 10 15.84 -37.84 8.50
CA SER A 10 15.36 -36.82 9.46
C SER A 10 15.84 -35.46 9.06
N THR A 11 17.11 -35.29 8.65
CA THR A 11 17.65 -34.01 8.18
C THR A 11 16.97 -33.54 6.88
N SER A 12 16.70 -34.47 5.96
CA SER A 12 15.97 -34.11 4.72
C SER A 12 14.56 -33.67 4.96
N ILE A 13 13.84 -34.33 5.86
CA ILE A 13 12.47 -33.91 6.27
C ILE A 13 12.50 -32.54 6.94
N TYR A 14 13.45 -32.29 7.84
CA TYR A 14 13.60 -31.01 8.49
C TYR A 14 13.83 -29.88 7.45
N LEU A 15 14.76 -30.08 6.53
CA LEU A 15 15.03 -29.13 5.45
C LEU A 15 13.79 -28.87 4.58
N LEU A 16 13.06 -29.92 4.23
CA LEU A 16 11.82 -29.80 3.48
C LEU A 16 10.78 -28.96 4.21
N VAL A 17 10.59 -29.22 5.51
CA VAL A 17 9.65 -28.44 6.35
C VAL A 17 10.05 -26.97 6.40
N VAL A 18 11.34 -26.67 6.59
CA VAL A 18 11.85 -25.30 6.62
C VAL A 18 11.63 -24.59 5.28
N LEU A 19 11.92 -25.27 4.17
CA LEU A 19 11.69 -24.72 2.82
C LEU A 19 10.21 -24.48 2.54
N CYS A 20 9.34 -25.42 2.91
CA CYS A 20 7.88 -25.24 2.79
C CYS A 20 7.39 -24.08 3.65
N ALA A 21 7.85 -23.96 4.89
CA ALA A 21 7.49 -22.85 5.76
C ALA A 21 7.95 -21.50 5.18
N ALA A 22 9.19 -21.42 4.72
CA ALA A 22 9.72 -20.22 4.06
C ALA A 22 8.92 -19.85 2.81
N TYR A 23 8.60 -20.82 1.97
CA TYR A 23 7.76 -20.63 0.78
C TYR A 23 6.36 -20.08 1.16
N LEU A 24 5.72 -20.67 2.17
CA LEU A 24 4.40 -20.19 2.64
C LEU A 24 4.47 -18.76 3.19
N ILE A 25 5.51 -18.44 3.95
CA ILE A 25 5.70 -17.09 4.50
C ILE A 25 5.87 -16.08 3.36
N ILE A 26 6.78 -16.34 2.42
CA ILE A 26 7.05 -15.42 1.30
C ILE A 26 5.81 -15.24 0.40
N THR A 27 5.07 -16.33 0.16
CA THR A 27 3.93 -16.30 -0.76
C THR A 27 2.69 -15.65 -0.15
N TYR A 28 2.41 -15.93 1.13
CA TYR A 28 1.13 -15.57 1.75
C TYR A 28 1.20 -14.48 2.81
N VAL A 29 2.36 -14.27 3.44
CA VAL A 29 2.50 -13.34 4.57
C VAL A 29 3.10 -12.02 4.15
N GLY A 30 4.21 -12.03 3.40
CA GLY A 30 4.90 -10.80 3.03
C GLY A 30 5.58 -10.89 1.67
N GLN A 31 5.60 -9.78 0.97
CA GLN A 31 6.29 -9.63 -0.32
C GLN A 31 7.26 -8.46 -0.26
N ARG A 32 8.52 -8.70 -0.69
CA ARG A 32 9.45 -7.59 -0.92
C ARG A 32 9.04 -6.84 -2.18
N THR A 33 8.93 -5.53 -2.08
CA THR A 33 8.62 -4.64 -3.20
C THR A 33 9.59 -3.47 -3.19
N GLN A 34 10.11 -3.10 -4.36
CA GLN A 34 10.92 -1.90 -4.52
C GLN A 34 10.03 -0.75 -4.97
N VAL A 35 10.18 0.40 -4.31
CA VAL A 35 9.52 1.64 -4.72
C VAL A 35 10.15 2.15 -5.99
N SER A 36 9.33 2.46 -6.98
CA SER A 36 9.75 3.13 -8.22
C SER A 36 8.98 4.43 -8.36
N GLY A 37 9.73 5.52 -8.55
CA GLY A 37 9.19 6.87 -8.68
C GLY A 37 9.04 7.64 -7.37
N SER A 38 8.57 8.87 -7.50
CA SER A 38 8.59 9.89 -6.44
C SER A 38 7.22 10.22 -5.86
N SER A 39 6.16 9.50 -6.25
CA SER A 39 4.77 9.84 -5.88
C SER A 39 4.48 9.76 -4.38
N MET A 40 5.28 9.04 -3.63
CA MET A 40 5.16 8.88 -2.16
C MET A 40 6.22 9.65 -1.37
N GLU A 41 7.01 10.51 -2.02
CA GLU A 41 7.89 11.45 -1.31
C GLU A 41 7.03 12.44 -0.49
N THR A 42 7.31 12.72 0.73
CA THR A 42 8.52 12.51 1.55
C THR A 42 8.56 11.16 2.29
N THR A 43 7.49 10.40 2.31
CA THR A 43 7.37 9.17 3.11
C THR A 43 8.22 8.04 2.57
N LEU A 44 8.18 7.81 1.24
CA LEU A 44 8.96 6.79 0.55
C LEU A 44 9.73 7.42 -0.60
N SER A 45 10.98 7.01 -0.77
CA SER A 45 11.85 7.48 -1.84
C SER A 45 12.02 6.41 -2.92
N ASP A 46 12.34 6.84 -4.13
CA ASP A 46 12.72 5.93 -5.20
C ASP A 46 13.86 5.00 -4.75
N GLY A 47 13.77 3.71 -5.08
CA GLY A 47 14.73 2.68 -4.67
C GLY A 47 14.53 2.10 -3.26
N ASP A 48 13.64 2.67 -2.42
CA ASP A 48 13.31 2.08 -1.12
C ASP A 48 12.78 0.64 -1.32
N ASN A 49 13.22 -0.29 -0.46
CA ASN A 49 12.67 -1.64 -0.45
C ASN A 49 11.76 -1.82 0.76
N LEU A 50 10.58 -2.31 0.50
CA LEU A 50 9.53 -2.48 1.48
C LEU A 50 9.17 -3.95 1.65
N LEU A 51 8.71 -4.28 2.84
CA LEU A 51 7.95 -5.49 3.10
C LEU A 51 6.47 -5.13 3.08
N VAL A 52 5.74 -5.74 2.16
CA VAL A 52 4.29 -5.61 2.02
C VAL A 52 3.61 -6.73 2.79
N ASP A 53 2.80 -6.38 3.76
CA ASP A 53 2.00 -7.29 4.57
C ASP A 53 0.70 -7.64 3.81
N LYS A 54 0.58 -8.90 3.40
CA LYS A 54 -0.58 -9.44 2.68
C LYS A 54 -1.61 -10.10 3.59
N ILE A 55 -1.22 -10.35 4.84
CA ILE A 55 -2.02 -11.19 5.75
C ILE A 55 -3.01 -10.36 6.56
N THR A 56 -2.61 -9.17 7.00
CA THR A 56 -3.44 -8.32 7.88
C THR A 56 -4.81 -8.06 7.26
N TYR A 57 -4.87 -7.77 5.97
CA TYR A 57 -6.13 -7.48 5.28
C TYR A 57 -7.00 -8.70 4.95
N ARG A 58 -6.58 -9.91 5.35
CA ARG A 58 -7.44 -11.11 5.37
C ARG A 58 -8.32 -11.17 6.61
N PHE A 59 -7.93 -10.46 7.67
CA PHE A 59 -8.57 -10.50 8.98
C PHE A 59 -9.07 -9.12 9.45
N SER A 60 -8.68 -8.06 8.76
CA SER A 60 -9.10 -6.69 9.07
C SER A 60 -9.30 -5.86 7.80
N GLU A 61 -10.08 -4.80 7.92
CA GLU A 61 -10.23 -3.85 6.83
C GLU A 61 -9.09 -2.83 6.80
N PRO A 62 -8.72 -2.33 5.60
CA PRO A 62 -7.82 -1.20 5.48
C PRO A 62 -8.32 0.01 6.24
N LYS A 63 -7.40 0.78 6.82
CA LYS A 63 -7.71 1.98 7.61
C LYS A 63 -7.29 3.23 6.86
N ARG A 64 -7.91 4.35 7.23
CA ARG A 64 -7.46 5.66 6.73
C ARG A 64 -5.98 5.84 7.04
N PHE A 65 -5.26 6.38 6.08
CA PHE A 65 -3.82 6.61 6.06
C PHE A 65 -2.93 5.35 5.92
N ASP A 66 -3.48 4.16 5.84
CA ASP A 66 -2.68 3.01 5.43
C ASP A 66 -2.07 3.26 4.04
N ILE A 67 -0.82 2.86 3.88
CA ILE A 67 -0.14 2.85 2.58
C ILE A 67 -0.38 1.48 1.95
N ILE A 68 -1.08 1.46 0.84
CA ILE A 68 -1.50 0.22 0.17
C ILE A 68 -0.79 0.01 -1.17
N VAL A 69 -0.69 -1.26 -1.55
CA VAL A 69 -0.19 -1.69 -2.86
C VAL A 69 -1.35 -2.31 -3.63
N PHE A 70 -1.51 -1.89 -4.88
CA PHE A 70 -2.55 -2.39 -5.80
C PHE A 70 -2.06 -2.35 -7.25
N PRO A 71 -2.58 -3.22 -8.16
CA PRO A 71 -2.22 -3.21 -9.56
C PRO A 71 -2.83 -1.98 -10.27
N PHE A 72 -2.13 -1.47 -11.26
CA PHE A 72 -2.70 -0.47 -12.15
C PHE A 72 -3.67 -1.14 -13.13
N GLN A 73 -4.89 -0.59 -13.27
CA GLN A 73 -5.98 -1.25 -14.00
C GLN A 73 -5.72 -1.49 -15.49
N TYR A 74 -4.84 -0.69 -16.12
CA TYR A 74 -4.50 -0.82 -17.54
C TYR A 74 -3.19 -1.59 -17.78
N ASP A 75 -2.45 -1.91 -16.71
CA ASP A 75 -1.22 -2.70 -16.76
C ASP A 75 -1.05 -3.45 -15.44
N THR A 76 -1.47 -4.71 -15.42
CA THR A 76 -1.46 -5.55 -14.21
C THR A 76 -0.08 -5.94 -13.72
N ASP A 77 0.97 -5.72 -14.52
CA ASP A 77 2.35 -5.92 -14.13
C ASP A 77 2.94 -4.71 -13.41
N THR A 78 2.26 -3.56 -13.52
CA THR A 78 2.61 -2.32 -12.81
C THR A 78 1.80 -2.20 -11.52
N TYR A 79 2.50 -2.02 -10.40
CA TYR A 79 1.91 -1.85 -9.07
C TYR A 79 2.08 -0.43 -8.57
N TYR A 80 1.00 0.13 -8.05
CA TYR A 80 1.00 1.45 -7.42
C TYR A 80 1.06 1.32 -5.91
N ILE A 81 1.75 2.29 -5.30
CA ILE A 81 1.80 2.47 -3.84
C ILE A 81 1.21 3.85 -3.54
N LYS A 82 0.12 3.89 -2.78
CA LYS A 82 -0.58 5.13 -2.42
C LYS A 82 -1.12 5.05 -1.00
N ARG A 83 -1.48 6.20 -0.44
CA ARG A 83 -2.09 6.35 0.87
C ARG A 83 -3.60 6.45 0.77
N ILE A 84 -4.32 5.73 1.62
CA ILE A 84 -5.77 5.83 1.74
C ILE A 84 -6.14 7.18 2.37
N ILE A 85 -6.98 7.93 1.68
CA ILE A 85 -7.53 9.22 2.12
C ILE A 85 -9.04 9.11 2.38
N GLY A 86 -9.80 8.50 1.49
CA GLY A 86 -11.23 8.26 1.65
C GLY A 86 -11.53 6.79 1.90
N MET A 87 -12.49 6.54 2.79
CA MET A 87 -12.94 5.21 3.20
C MET A 87 -14.27 4.85 2.52
N PRO A 88 -14.62 3.56 2.45
CA PRO A 88 -15.90 3.12 1.90
C PRO A 88 -17.10 3.89 2.45
N GLY A 89 -17.98 4.34 1.56
CA GLY A 89 -19.20 5.08 1.88
C GLY A 89 -19.01 6.56 2.20
N GLU A 90 -17.79 7.07 2.20
CA GLU A 90 -17.51 8.48 2.43
C GLU A 90 -17.60 9.30 1.14
N THR A 91 -17.82 10.59 1.30
CA THR A 91 -17.72 11.59 0.23
C THR A 91 -16.41 12.34 0.39
N VAL A 92 -15.58 12.32 -0.66
CA VAL A 92 -14.29 13.02 -0.74
C VAL A 92 -14.43 14.22 -1.66
N GLN A 93 -13.94 15.38 -1.23
CA GLN A 93 -13.82 16.58 -2.06
C GLN A 93 -12.50 17.28 -1.76
N ILE A 94 -11.92 17.91 -2.78
CA ILE A 94 -10.71 18.74 -2.64
C ILE A 94 -11.02 20.10 -3.23
N ASP A 95 -10.91 21.15 -2.42
CA ASP A 95 -11.11 22.51 -2.93
C ASP A 95 -9.89 23.04 -3.70
N TYR A 96 -10.05 24.23 -4.31
CA TYR A 96 -8.98 24.87 -5.07
C TYR A 96 -7.90 25.51 -4.19
N ASP A 97 -8.12 25.58 -2.87
CA ASP A 97 -7.10 25.97 -1.88
C ASP A 97 -6.26 24.75 -1.43
N GLY A 98 -6.58 23.55 -1.94
CA GLY A 98 -5.88 22.31 -1.67
C GLY A 98 -6.31 21.59 -0.40
N ASN A 99 -7.42 22.00 0.21
CA ASN A 99 -7.96 21.34 1.39
C ASN A 99 -8.77 20.11 1.02
N ILE A 100 -8.60 19.04 1.79
CA ILE A 100 -9.33 17.77 1.61
C ILE A 100 -10.50 17.74 2.59
N TYR A 101 -11.68 17.45 2.09
CA TYR A 101 -12.90 17.29 2.89
C TYR A 101 -13.39 15.85 2.81
N ILE A 102 -13.77 15.30 3.97
CA ILE A 102 -14.43 14.01 4.12
C ILE A 102 -15.80 14.24 4.72
N ASN A 103 -16.84 13.88 3.99
CA ASN A 103 -18.24 14.12 4.38
C ASN A 103 -18.49 15.61 4.75
N GLY A 104 -17.89 16.54 4.01
CA GLY A 104 -17.98 17.97 4.23
C GLY A 104 -17.13 18.51 5.38
N SER A 105 -16.40 17.69 6.10
CA SER A 105 -15.51 18.10 7.19
C SER A 105 -14.06 18.13 6.74
N LEU A 106 -13.32 19.17 7.10
CA LEU A 106 -11.91 19.31 6.77
C LEU A 106 -11.10 18.15 7.37
N LEU A 107 -10.38 17.41 6.51
CA LEU A 107 -9.49 16.35 6.93
C LEU A 107 -8.18 16.93 7.47
N LYS A 108 -7.88 16.67 8.75
CA LYS A 108 -6.60 17.04 9.35
C LYS A 108 -5.58 15.93 9.06
N GLU A 109 -4.58 16.24 8.27
CA GLU A 109 -3.48 15.33 7.94
C GLU A 109 -2.21 16.14 7.63
N SER A 110 -1.05 15.48 7.68
CA SER A 110 0.27 16.11 7.48
C SER A 110 1.18 15.32 6.55
N TYR A 111 0.62 14.44 5.73
CA TYR A 111 1.40 13.61 4.82
C TYR A 111 1.76 14.31 3.51
N GLY A 112 0.95 15.27 3.09
CA GLY A 112 1.19 16.02 1.86
C GLY A 112 2.50 16.80 1.92
N ARG A 113 3.35 16.62 0.90
CA ARG A 113 4.59 17.36 0.74
C ARG A 113 4.34 18.86 0.51
N GLU A 114 3.29 19.16 -0.23
CA GLU A 114 2.94 20.50 -0.70
C GLU A 114 1.42 20.67 -0.73
N VAL A 115 0.95 21.91 -0.77
CA VAL A 115 -0.46 22.22 -1.04
C VAL A 115 -0.86 21.64 -2.40
N ILE A 116 -2.01 21.02 -2.46
CA ILE A 116 -2.57 20.42 -3.67
C ILE A 116 -2.89 21.55 -4.67
N GLN A 117 -2.28 21.54 -5.85
CA GLN A 117 -2.51 22.53 -6.90
C GLN A 117 -3.66 22.11 -7.84
N ASN A 118 -3.85 20.80 -8.02
CA ASN A 118 -4.88 20.26 -8.90
C ASN A 118 -5.71 19.21 -8.16
N PRO A 119 -6.98 19.51 -7.85
CA PRO A 119 -7.90 18.57 -7.21
C PRO A 119 -8.35 17.45 -8.15
N GLY A 120 -8.12 17.58 -9.46
CA GLY A 120 -8.57 16.59 -10.46
C GLY A 120 -10.08 16.36 -10.39
N ARG A 121 -10.50 15.09 -10.53
CA ARG A 121 -11.93 14.74 -10.42
C ARG A 121 -12.54 15.00 -9.05
N ALA A 122 -11.73 15.16 -8.00
CA ALA A 122 -12.19 15.44 -6.65
C ALA A 122 -12.50 16.92 -6.41
N ALA A 123 -12.37 17.81 -7.42
CA ALA A 123 -12.95 19.16 -7.35
C ALA A 123 -14.45 19.11 -7.06
N GLU A 124 -15.14 18.13 -7.63
CA GLU A 124 -16.53 17.81 -7.30
C GLU A 124 -16.58 16.69 -6.24
N PRO A 125 -17.60 16.65 -5.37
CA PRO A 125 -17.75 15.62 -4.36
C PRO A 125 -17.86 14.22 -4.97
N ILE A 126 -17.01 13.28 -4.55
CA ILE A 126 -16.99 11.88 -4.97
C ILE A 126 -17.48 11.03 -3.82
N THR A 127 -18.64 10.40 -3.96
CA THR A 127 -19.14 9.42 -2.98
C THR A 127 -18.59 8.05 -3.31
N LEU A 128 -17.87 7.45 -2.37
CA LEU A 128 -17.26 6.13 -2.50
C LEU A 128 -18.28 5.02 -2.28
N GLY A 129 -18.19 3.96 -3.08
CA GLY A 129 -18.95 2.74 -2.87
C GLY A 129 -18.59 2.03 -1.57
N LYS A 130 -19.32 0.99 -1.22
CA LYS A 130 -19.15 0.21 0.04
C LYS A 130 -17.83 -0.55 0.14
N ASP A 131 -17.10 -0.71 -0.96
CA ASP A 131 -15.84 -1.42 -1.09
C ASP A 131 -14.77 -0.59 -1.82
N GLU A 132 -14.98 0.73 -1.94
CA GLU A 132 -14.10 1.64 -2.66
C GLU A 132 -13.31 2.53 -1.70
N TYR A 133 -12.05 2.74 -2.06
CA TYR A 133 -11.12 3.62 -1.36
C TYR A 133 -10.63 4.70 -2.30
N PHE A 134 -10.52 5.93 -1.78
CA PHE A 134 -9.87 7.04 -2.47
C PHE A 134 -8.43 7.14 -1.96
N VAL A 135 -7.47 7.06 -2.86
CA VAL A 135 -6.05 7.04 -2.52
C VAL A 135 -5.31 8.22 -3.14
N MET A 136 -4.27 8.70 -2.44
CA MET A 136 -3.41 9.77 -2.95
C MET A 136 -1.94 9.45 -2.68
N GLY A 137 -1.06 9.97 -3.53
CA GLY A 137 0.36 10.04 -3.23
C GLY A 137 0.66 11.13 -2.22
N ASP A 138 1.70 10.96 -1.41
CA ASP A 138 2.15 11.99 -0.47
C ASP A 138 2.82 13.17 -1.20
N ASN A 139 3.44 12.92 -2.37
CA ASN A 139 3.86 13.95 -3.32
C ASN A 139 2.67 14.41 -4.16
N ARG A 140 1.81 15.22 -3.56
CA ARG A 140 0.48 15.63 -4.06
C ARG A 140 0.48 16.15 -5.50
N ASN A 141 1.49 16.90 -5.89
CA ASN A 141 1.57 17.53 -7.21
C ASN A 141 2.35 16.68 -8.23
N ASN A 142 2.89 15.53 -7.82
CA ASN A 142 3.59 14.59 -8.69
C ASN A 142 3.15 13.14 -8.41
N SER A 143 1.85 12.89 -8.57
CA SER A 143 1.26 11.57 -8.30
C SER A 143 0.06 11.33 -9.22
N SER A 144 0.11 10.21 -9.95
CA SER A 144 -1.09 9.62 -10.55
C SER A 144 -1.79 8.80 -9.47
N ASP A 145 -3.00 9.23 -9.08
CA ASP A 145 -3.77 8.65 -7.99
C ASP A 145 -5.29 8.82 -8.22
N SER A 146 -6.12 8.61 -7.21
CA SER A 146 -7.58 8.64 -7.38
C SER A 146 -8.14 9.98 -7.89
N ARG A 147 -7.36 11.04 -7.91
CA ARG A 147 -7.73 12.31 -8.58
C ARG A 147 -7.73 12.21 -10.10
N ASP A 148 -6.96 11.26 -10.64
CA ASP A 148 -6.90 10.97 -12.06
C ASP A 148 -7.96 9.91 -12.44
N PRO A 149 -8.81 10.16 -13.45
CA PRO A 149 -9.78 9.17 -13.93
C PRO A 149 -9.16 7.84 -14.35
N SER A 150 -7.90 7.81 -14.78
CA SER A 150 -7.20 6.58 -15.19
C SER A 150 -6.88 5.66 -14.01
N VAL A 151 -6.82 6.18 -12.80
CA VAL A 151 -6.64 5.38 -11.56
C VAL A 151 -7.99 5.13 -10.90
N GLY A 152 -8.81 6.17 -10.74
CA GLY A 152 -10.13 6.05 -10.16
C GLY A 152 -10.12 5.66 -8.67
N ASN A 153 -11.24 5.11 -8.21
CA ASN A 153 -11.36 4.55 -6.86
C ASN A 153 -10.78 3.12 -6.86
N ILE A 154 -10.18 2.71 -5.76
CA ILE A 154 -9.56 1.40 -5.62
C ILE A 154 -10.53 0.47 -4.89
N HIS A 155 -10.89 -0.65 -5.51
CA HIS A 155 -11.74 -1.63 -4.86
C HIS A 155 -10.97 -2.46 -3.83
N ARG A 156 -11.65 -2.85 -2.76
CA ARG A 156 -11.10 -3.67 -1.68
C ARG A 156 -10.40 -4.93 -2.20
N LYS A 157 -10.98 -5.59 -3.20
CA LYS A 157 -10.45 -6.81 -3.81
C LYS A 157 -9.12 -6.64 -4.53
N ASP A 158 -8.82 -5.41 -4.99
CA ASP A 158 -7.62 -5.09 -5.76
C ASP A 158 -6.44 -4.71 -4.83
N ILE A 159 -6.69 -4.53 -3.54
CA ILE A 159 -5.66 -4.24 -2.56
C ILE A 159 -4.87 -5.51 -2.25
N ILE A 160 -3.60 -5.55 -2.67
CA ILE A 160 -2.68 -6.68 -2.45
C ILE A 160 -2.26 -6.76 -0.98
N GLY A 161 -1.95 -5.62 -0.38
CA GLY A 161 -1.49 -5.56 1.00
C GLY A 161 -1.10 -4.16 1.42
N ARG A 162 -0.61 -4.06 2.66
CA ARG A 162 -0.15 -2.83 3.30
C ARG A 162 1.38 -2.76 3.25
N ALA A 163 1.93 -1.64 2.81
CA ALA A 163 3.35 -1.35 3.00
C ALA A 163 3.61 -1.17 4.50
N TRP A 164 4.39 -2.08 5.08
CA TRP A 164 4.54 -2.17 6.53
C TRP A 164 5.91 -1.72 7.02
N VAL A 165 6.99 -2.31 6.48
CA VAL A 165 8.36 -2.05 6.94
C VAL A 165 9.22 -1.65 5.75
N ARG A 166 10.00 -0.57 5.89
CA ARG A 166 11.11 -0.28 5.00
C ARG A 166 12.31 -1.09 5.45
N ILE A 167 12.81 -1.97 4.56
CA ILE A 167 13.94 -2.86 4.84
C ILE A 167 15.28 -2.36 4.23
N TRP A 168 15.20 -1.42 3.29
CA TRP A 168 16.36 -0.78 2.68
C TRP A 168 15.99 0.63 2.21
N PRO A 169 16.90 1.63 2.28
CA PRO A 169 18.26 1.56 2.82
C PRO A 169 18.28 1.38 4.35
N PHE A 170 19.30 0.72 4.88
CA PHE A 170 19.41 0.45 6.31
C PHE A 170 19.43 1.71 7.17
N SER A 171 19.91 2.83 6.62
CA SER A 171 19.86 4.14 7.30
C SER A 171 18.44 4.66 7.57
N LYS A 172 17.44 4.12 6.84
CA LYS A 172 16.02 4.48 6.98
C LYS A 172 15.15 3.26 7.37
N PHE A 173 15.80 2.18 7.89
CA PHE A 173 15.08 0.97 8.31
C PHE A 173 14.04 1.31 9.38
N GLY A 174 12.83 0.80 9.23
CA GLY A 174 11.78 0.99 10.24
C GLY A 174 10.38 0.70 9.74
N VAL A 175 9.45 0.66 10.70
CA VAL A 175 8.02 0.53 10.43
C VAL A 175 7.51 1.84 9.84
N LEU A 176 6.72 1.74 8.76
CA LEU A 176 6.07 2.89 8.17
C LEU A 176 4.96 3.37 9.11
N LYS A 177 5.03 4.65 9.51
CA LYS A 177 4.06 5.22 10.45
C LYS A 177 2.77 5.56 9.71
N HIS A 178 1.67 5.14 10.30
CA HIS A 178 0.30 5.54 9.97
C HIS A 178 -0.21 6.37 11.15
N GLN A 179 -0.84 7.52 10.87
CA GLN A 179 -1.42 8.35 11.96
C GLN A 179 -2.59 7.65 12.60
#